data_1e83a377413029547695f44a5d8a7c59
#
_entry.id   1e83a377413029547695f44a5d8a7c59
#
_cell.length_a   1.000
_cell.length_b   1.000
_cell.length_c   1.000
_cell.angle_alpha   90.00
_cell.angle_beta   90.00
_cell.angle_gamma   90.00
#
_symmetry.space_group_name_H-M   'P 1'
#
loop_
_entity.id
_entity.type
_entity.pdbx_description
1 polymer ?
#
loop_
_entity_poly.entity_id
_entity_poly.type
_entity_poly.pdbx_seq_one_letter_code
_entity_poly.pdbx_strand_id
1 'polypeptide(L)'
;MAILSSFGGIIPRVAWHTLPLTSATVAHDVKLRNGKLEAWRERLAVGTATTDAKCVWYHGCCYYTFDKCVDMAEYVTDYGRLYFTGREDYPEVAKIGDNCALTYYRLGVPKPTSVLTVSGTSSTGRNCASRSYVYTYVNVFGEEGAPSLPSESITVADGTAVTITGFTIPDATYGVTAINIYRTATSWTEGNEKVQETNTDYLLVETIPISTSSYIDNILEKNLGEAITTEYNREPPENLREIRYLRGTGVLTGVTTNQVHFSKAYQPSNWSSEYDLTLPYNIVNIQTLGNKLFVSTDGYPYVIDGAQKCEPRQCRGVSEVFTPLPDISCGHVNSSVATPFGMIYSSKDGLVLVSPDAKFQLITSAWFSTDDWIKIRPDTVRLAYWRGYVICATDVITFMLEIDSGVYNDATGANLVTLSDEPVALTTTQSGELIMLEGNILWQWNAGKSFRKYIWTSRELNFGGESTPTTAKVRTDGITVSLIDSDNSHVFERFVPDETPIRLKRLGRHRNWRLSFTGTGSVDYAALGIRYDTLERNKLNGTKI
;
A
#
# COMPACT_ATOMS: atom_id res chain seq x y z
N MET A 1 -31.16 9.83 -37.67
CA MET A 1 -30.99 10.50 -36.38
C MET A 1 -30.14 9.60 -35.50
N ALA A 2 -29.07 10.12 -34.91
CA ALA A 2 -28.27 9.43 -33.91
C ALA A 2 -28.57 10.08 -32.55
N ILE A 3 -28.72 9.24 -31.51
CA ILE A 3 -29.01 9.68 -30.14
C ILE A 3 -27.97 9.04 -29.22
N LEU A 4 -27.40 9.85 -28.36
CA LEU A 4 -26.55 9.46 -27.24
C LEU A 4 -27.27 9.85 -25.95
N SER A 5 -27.74 8.86 -25.20
CA SER A 5 -28.48 9.04 -23.92
C SER A 5 -27.68 8.48 -22.72
N SER A 6 -26.53 7.89 -22.99
CA SER A 6 -25.58 7.43 -22.00
C SER A 6 -24.17 7.49 -22.59
N PHE A 7 -23.20 7.77 -21.75
CA PHE A 7 -21.82 8.01 -22.12
C PHE A 7 -20.91 7.05 -21.34
N GLY A 8 -20.07 6.34 -22.08
CA GLY A 8 -19.11 5.38 -21.53
C GLY A 8 -17.66 5.77 -21.85
N GLY A 9 -16.74 5.02 -21.30
CA GLY A 9 -15.31 5.22 -21.49
C GLY A 9 -14.77 4.64 -22.79
N ILE A 10 -13.46 4.64 -22.92
CA ILE A 10 -12.74 4.03 -24.06
C ILE A 10 -12.61 2.52 -23.86
N ILE A 11 -12.53 1.78 -24.96
CA ILE A 11 -12.25 0.34 -24.99
C ILE A 11 -11.14 0.12 -26.04
N PRO A 12 -9.87 0.31 -25.70
CA PRO A 12 -8.75 0.27 -26.66
C PRO A 12 -8.63 -1.04 -27.43
N ARG A 13 -8.98 -2.17 -26.79
CA ARG A 13 -8.98 -3.50 -27.40
C ARG A 13 -9.92 -3.65 -28.59
N VAL A 14 -11.01 -2.86 -28.62
CA VAL A 14 -12.08 -3.01 -29.59
C VAL A 14 -11.86 -2.06 -30.77
N ALA A 15 -11.89 -2.59 -31.99
CA ALA A 15 -11.79 -1.75 -33.20
C ALA A 15 -12.89 -0.68 -33.20
N TRP A 16 -12.57 0.54 -33.59
CA TRP A 16 -13.42 1.73 -33.51
C TRP A 16 -14.84 1.54 -34.10
N HIS A 17 -14.96 0.72 -35.17
CA HIS A 17 -16.22 0.47 -35.89
C HIS A 17 -17.13 -0.54 -35.17
N THR A 18 -16.61 -1.33 -34.25
CA THR A 18 -17.35 -2.34 -33.46
C THR A 18 -17.65 -1.88 -32.04
N LEU A 19 -17.20 -0.69 -31.65
CA LEU A 19 -17.45 -0.13 -30.32
C LEU A 19 -18.97 -0.07 -30.02
N PRO A 20 -19.41 -0.30 -28.76
CA PRO A 20 -20.78 -0.05 -28.32
C PRO A 20 -21.18 1.43 -28.55
N LEU A 21 -22.49 1.69 -28.73
CA LEU A 21 -22.99 3.06 -29.01
C LEU A 21 -22.64 4.08 -27.93
N THR A 22 -22.51 3.63 -26.72
CA THR A 22 -22.19 4.46 -25.54
C THR A 22 -20.70 4.71 -25.36
N SER A 23 -19.84 3.89 -26.00
CA SER A 23 -18.40 3.97 -25.82
C SER A 23 -17.77 5.14 -26.58
N ALA A 24 -16.69 5.63 -26.05
CA ALA A 24 -15.88 6.71 -26.62
C ALA A 24 -14.73 6.20 -27.47
N THR A 25 -14.32 6.99 -28.45
CA THR A 25 -13.00 6.88 -29.10
C THR A 25 -11.96 7.70 -28.34
N VAL A 26 -12.39 8.76 -27.63
CA VAL A 26 -11.58 9.56 -26.71
C VAL A 26 -12.41 9.85 -25.48
N ALA A 27 -11.88 9.56 -24.30
CA ALA A 27 -12.43 9.97 -23.01
C ALA A 27 -11.27 10.40 -22.12
N HIS A 28 -11.04 11.70 -22.03
CA HIS A 28 -9.89 12.28 -21.37
C HIS A 28 -10.34 13.29 -20.33
N ASP A 29 -9.84 13.15 -19.09
CA ASP A 29 -10.20 13.99 -17.94
C ASP A 29 -11.71 14.10 -17.65
N VAL A 30 -12.50 13.13 -18.09
CA VAL A 30 -13.96 13.14 -17.97
C VAL A 30 -14.44 12.22 -16.84
N LYS A 31 -15.47 12.65 -16.13
CA LYS A 31 -16.17 11.83 -15.13
C LYS A 31 -17.44 11.27 -15.77
N LEU A 32 -17.55 9.92 -15.78
CA LEU A 32 -18.59 9.18 -16.50
C LEU A 32 -19.63 8.52 -15.59
N ARG A 33 -19.59 8.80 -14.30
CA ARG A 33 -20.51 8.19 -13.33
C ARG A 33 -21.97 8.48 -13.71
N ASN A 34 -22.81 7.44 -13.65
CA ASN A 34 -24.22 7.51 -14.01
C ASN A 34 -24.53 7.79 -15.49
N GLY A 35 -23.59 7.48 -16.40
CA GLY A 35 -23.81 7.64 -17.84
C GLY A 35 -23.89 9.08 -18.34
N LYS A 36 -23.41 10.04 -17.55
CA LYS A 36 -23.29 11.46 -17.91
C LYS A 36 -21.83 11.85 -18.06
N LEU A 37 -21.58 12.90 -18.86
CA LEU A 37 -20.30 13.57 -18.87
C LEU A 37 -20.30 14.68 -17.83
N GLU A 38 -19.34 14.67 -16.95
CA GLU A 38 -19.10 15.72 -15.96
C GLU A 38 -17.61 16.04 -15.90
N ALA A 39 -17.28 17.26 -15.51
CA ALA A 39 -15.90 17.67 -15.28
C ALA A 39 -15.44 17.25 -13.87
N TRP A 40 -14.19 16.83 -13.74
CA TRP A 40 -13.49 16.79 -12.47
C TRP A 40 -13.13 18.21 -12.01
N ARG A 41 -12.96 18.40 -10.70
CA ARG A 41 -12.32 19.62 -10.23
C ARG A 41 -10.84 19.59 -10.53
N GLU A 42 -10.24 20.77 -10.64
CA GLU A 42 -8.79 20.89 -10.72
C GLU A 42 -8.13 20.29 -9.46
N ARG A 43 -6.86 19.97 -9.58
CA ARG A 43 -6.02 19.55 -8.46
C ARG A 43 -5.60 20.76 -7.61
N LEU A 44 -5.33 20.53 -6.34
CA LEU A 44 -4.88 21.55 -5.38
C LEU A 44 -3.47 21.20 -4.91
N ALA A 45 -2.54 22.15 -4.99
CA ALA A 45 -1.22 21.97 -4.41
C ALA A 45 -1.33 21.97 -2.88
N VAL A 46 -0.84 20.91 -2.22
CA VAL A 46 -0.90 20.72 -0.77
C VAL A 46 0.47 20.69 -0.10
N GLY A 47 1.53 20.62 -0.87
CA GLY A 47 2.89 20.63 -0.36
C GLY A 47 3.94 20.56 -1.46
N THR A 48 5.18 20.62 -1.05
CA THR A 48 6.35 20.41 -1.90
C THR A 48 7.12 19.20 -1.43
N ALA A 49 7.57 18.39 -2.36
CA ALA A 49 8.42 17.23 -2.10
C ALA A 49 9.90 17.62 -2.12
N THR A 50 10.74 16.74 -1.62
CA THR A 50 12.20 16.81 -1.83
C THR A 50 12.53 16.67 -3.31
N THR A 51 13.66 17.22 -3.72
CA THR A 51 14.15 17.06 -5.11
C THR A 51 14.29 15.56 -5.43
N ASP A 52 13.86 15.18 -6.64
CA ASP A 52 13.92 13.81 -7.16
C ASP A 52 13.13 12.76 -6.34
N ALA A 53 12.11 13.19 -5.59
CA ALA A 53 11.26 12.28 -4.85
C ALA A 53 10.54 11.27 -5.78
N LYS A 54 10.59 9.99 -5.40
CA LYS A 54 9.98 8.85 -6.12
C LYS A 54 8.89 8.16 -5.32
N CYS A 55 8.74 8.51 -4.05
CA CYS A 55 7.80 7.90 -3.15
C CYS A 55 7.19 8.96 -2.23
N VAL A 56 5.91 8.80 -1.91
CA VAL A 56 5.18 9.68 -1.00
C VAL A 56 4.31 8.86 -0.07
N TRP A 57 4.36 9.21 1.22
CA TRP A 57 3.50 8.66 2.26
C TRP A 57 2.83 9.79 3.04
N TYR A 58 1.68 9.49 3.59
CA TYR A 58 0.91 10.43 4.40
C TYR A 58 0.60 9.81 5.76
N HIS A 59 0.88 10.56 6.83
CA HIS A 59 0.49 10.20 8.19
C HIS A 59 0.30 11.45 9.04
N GLY A 60 -0.78 11.53 9.81
CA GLY A 60 -0.98 12.57 10.82
C GLY A 60 -0.89 14.01 10.32
N CYS A 61 -1.43 14.33 9.15
CA CYS A 61 -1.30 15.62 8.44
C CYS A 61 0.09 15.91 7.87
N CYS A 62 1.01 14.96 7.89
CA CYS A 62 2.36 15.08 7.38
C CYS A 62 2.54 14.30 6.07
N TYR A 63 3.29 14.88 5.14
CA TYR A 63 3.75 14.20 3.93
C TYR A 63 5.23 13.85 4.06
N TYR A 64 5.56 12.60 3.84
CA TYR A 64 6.93 12.08 3.83
C TYR A 64 7.29 11.69 2.42
N THR A 65 8.37 12.26 1.89
CA THR A 65 8.82 12.02 0.51
C THR A 65 10.24 11.48 0.51
N PHE A 66 10.51 10.53 -0.39
CA PHE A 66 11.80 9.85 -0.49
C PHE A 66 12.25 9.78 -1.95
N ASP A 67 13.55 9.81 -2.18
CA ASP A 67 14.21 9.67 -3.49
C ASP A 67 14.30 8.22 -3.97
N LYS A 68 13.89 7.28 -3.13
CA LYS A 68 13.81 5.83 -3.37
C LYS A 68 12.39 5.33 -3.17
N CYS A 69 12.14 4.09 -3.57
CA CYS A 69 10.93 3.36 -3.17
C CYS A 69 11.07 2.92 -1.71
N VAL A 70 10.32 3.55 -0.84
CA VAL A 70 10.29 3.29 0.60
C VAL A 70 8.90 2.82 0.99
N ASP A 71 8.82 1.73 1.73
CA ASP A 71 7.58 1.27 2.33
C ASP A 71 7.46 1.79 3.74
N MET A 72 6.24 2.18 4.10
CA MET A 72 5.90 2.69 5.43
C MET A 72 4.72 1.93 6.01
N ALA A 73 4.84 1.52 7.25
CA ALA A 73 3.75 0.97 8.03
C ALA A 73 3.47 1.81 9.27
N GLU A 74 2.19 2.04 9.51
CA GLU A 74 1.69 2.68 10.72
C GLU A 74 1.19 1.59 11.67
N TYR A 75 1.72 1.57 12.88
CA TYR A 75 1.30 0.64 13.92
C TYR A 75 0.26 1.30 14.82
N VAL A 76 -0.98 0.85 14.72
CA VAL A 76 -2.16 1.55 15.30
C VAL A 76 -2.13 1.67 16.83
N THR A 77 -1.39 0.82 17.52
CA THR A 77 -1.27 0.86 18.99
C THR A 77 -0.19 1.83 19.49
N ASP A 78 0.60 2.39 18.58
CA ASP A 78 1.74 3.24 18.93
C ASP A 78 1.75 4.52 18.08
N TYR A 79 0.96 5.49 18.50
CA TYR A 79 0.74 6.75 17.79
C TYR A 79 1.99 7.63 17.58
N GLY A 80 3.13 7.25 18.13
CA GLY A 80 4.38 8.01 18.04
C GLY A 80 5.42 7.41 17.12
N ARG A 81 5.13 6.29 16.40
CA ARG A 81 6.12 5.56 15.62
C ARG A 81 5.64 5.19 14.23
N LEU A 82 6.59 5.24 13.29
CA LEU A 82 6.43 4.71 11.92
C LEU A 82 7.52 3.71 11.64
N TYR A 83 7.21 2.71 10.83
CA TYR A 83 8.12 1.63 10.48
C TYR A 83 8.40 1.69 8.99
N PHE A 84 9.67 1.50 8.60
CA PHE A 84 10.14 1.71 7.23
C PHE A 84 10.98 0.54 6.73
N THR A 85 10.87 0.25 5.42
CA THR A 85 11.80 -0.57 4.66
C THR A 85 12.15 0.11 3.34
N GLY A 86 13.37 -0.11 2.82
CA GLY A 86 13.83 0.45 1.56
C GLY A 86 14.52 1.82 1.65
N ARG A 87 14.54 2.47 2.82
CA ARG A 87 15.28 3.70 3.05
C ARG A 87 16.78 3.40 3.26
N GLU A 88 17.06 2.45 4.10
CA GLU A 88 18.41 1.89 4.31
C GLU A 88 18.42 0.40 3.94
N ASP A 89 19.57 -0.24 4.01
CA ASP A 89 19.73 -1.68 3.74
C ASP A 89 19.16 -2.58 4.85
N TYR A 90 18.58 -1.97 5.87
CA TYR A 90 17.92 -2.63 7.01
C TYR A 90 16.58 -1.96 7.32
N PRO A 91 15.64 -2.67 7.96
CA PRO A 91 14.37 -2.09 8.38
C PRO A 91 14.56 -1.10 9.54
N GLU A 92 13.71 -0.07 9.58
CA GLU A 92 13.81 1.01 10.55
C GLU A 92 12.50 1.27 11.27
N VAL A 93 12.63 1.82 12.47
CA VAL A 93 11.56 2.47 13.22
C VAL A 93 11.90 3.94 13.40
N ALA A 94 10.94 4.83 13.16
CA ALA A 94 11.13 6.24 13.38
C ALA A 94 10.18 6.76 14.48
N LYS A 95 10.73 7.56 15.38
CA LYS A 95 9.96 8.36 16.33
C LYS A 95 9.51 9.64 15.67
N ILE A 96 8.22 9.94 15.78
CA ILE A 96 7.64 11.19 15.27
C ILE A 96 7.87 12.27 16.34
N GLY A 97 8.55 13.32 15.93
CA GLY A 97 8.77 14.53 16.73
C GLY A 97 7.87 15.68 16.29
N ASP A 98 8.16 16.87 16.79
CA ASP A 98 7.46 18.07 16.43
C ASP A 98 7.64 18.41 14.95
N ASN A 99 6.62 19.05 14.34
CA ASN A 99 6.63 19.49 12.94
C ASN A 99 6.94 18.37 11.91
N CYS A 100 6.42 17.17 12.13
CA CYS A 100 6.62 16.03 11.24
C CYS A 100 8.07 15.52 11.15
N ALA A 101 8.96 15.95 12.03
CA ALA A 101 10.34 15.49 12.05
C ALA A 101 10.41 14.00 12.44
N LEU A 102 11.23 13.23 11.75
CA LEU A 102 11.45 11.81 12.04
C LEU A 102 12.87 11.59 12.57
N THR A 103 12.96 10.88 13.69
CA THR A 103 14.24 10.36 14.20
C THR A 103 14.24 8.86 14.00
N TYR A 104 15.15 8.38 13.15
CA TYR A 104 15.22 6.99 12.73
C TYR A 104 16.15 6.16 13.61
N TYR A 105 15.73 4.92 13.84
CA TYR A 105 16.50 3.88 14.51
C TYR A 105 16.33 2.58 13.73
N ARG A 106 17.32 1.70 13.82
CA ARG A 106 17.19 0.35 13.29
C ARG A 106 16.11 -0.42 14.04
N LEU A 107 15.25 -1.13 13.31
CA LEU A 107 14.16 -1.91 13.91
C LEU A 107 14.73 -3.16 14.59
N GLY A 108 14.22 -3.43 15.80
CA GLY A 108 14.69 -4.53 16.64
C GLY A 108 15.68 -4.09 17.70
N VAL A 109 16.07 -5.02 18.56
CA VAL A 109 17.07 -4.81 19.59
C VAL A 109 18.10 -5.94 19.47
N PRO A 110 19.38 -5.62 19.25
CA PRO A 110 20.38 -6.64 18.99
C PRO A 110 20.66 -7.51 20.22
N LYS A 111 21.05 -8.73 19.96
CA LYS A 111 21.57 -9.62 20.99
C LYS A 111 23.00 -9.23 21.32
N PRO A 112 23.39 -9.13 22.62
CA PRO A 112 24.79 -8.93 22.98
C PRO A 112 25.68 -10.09 22.51
N THR A 113 26.81 -9.76 21.93
CA THR A 113 27.77 -10.75 21.38
C THR A 113 28.83 -11.16 22.37
N SER A 114 29.09 -10.35 23.40
CA SER A 114 30.07 -10.66 24.43
C SER A 114 29.45 -11.45 25.57
N VAL A 115 30.29 -12.23 26.23
CA VAL A 115 29.99 -12.93 27.47
C VAL A 115 30.50 -12.08 28.64
N LEU A 116 29.70 -11.98 29.71
CA LEU A 116 30.12 -11.26 30.91
C LEU A 116 31.25 -11.98 31.62
N THR A 117 32.20 -11.18 32.12
CA THR A 117 33.24 -11.66 33.03
C THR A 117 32.83 -11.32 34.44
N VAL A 118 32.81 -12.35 35.31
CA VAL A 118 32.44 -12.23 36.71
C VAL A 118 33.63 -12.49 37.60
N SER A 119 33.80 -11.68 38.63
CA SER A 119 34.87 -11.83 39.62
C SER A 119 34.36 -11.51 41.02
N GLY A 120 34.84 -12.26 42.00
CA GLY A 120 34.48 -12.09 43.39
C GLY A 120 35.14 -13.13 44.28
N THR A 121 34.99 -13.02 45.56
CA THR A 121 35.54 -13.99 46.49
C THR A 121 34.62 -15.22 46.54
N SER A 122 35.09 -16.31 45.90
CA SER A 122 34.36 -17.58 45.96
C SER A 122 34.24 -18.06 47.41
N SER A 123 33.09 -18.52 47.79
CA SER A 123 32.80 -19.05 49.12
C SER A 123 32.43 -20.52 49.02
N THR A 124 33.00 -21.34 49.92
CA THR A 124 32.59 -22.75 50.07
C THR A 124 32.00 -22.91 51.45
N GLY A 125 30.72 -23.27 51.52
CA GLY A 125 30.06 -23.45 52.83
C GLY A 125 28.52 -23.47 52.69
N ARG A 126 27.88 -23.52 53.86
CA ARG A 126 26.41 -23.41 53.94
C ARG A 126 25.97 -22.01 53.48
N ASN A 127 24.89 -21.93 52.74
CA ASN A 127 24.32 -20.70 52.17
C ASN A 127 25.11 -20.09 50.97
N CYS A 128 25.91 -20.89 50.27
CA CYS A 128 26.55 -20.48 49.05
C CYS A 128 25.78 -20.99 47.83
N ALA A 129 25.55 -20.09 46.87
CA ALA A 129 24.85 -20.35 45.63
C ALA A 129 25.78 -20.18 44.43
N SER A 130 25.62 -21.04 43.44
CA SER A 130 26.28 -20.86 42.13
C SER A 130 25.46 -19.92 41.25
N ARG A 131 26.00 -18.85 40.78
CA ARG A 131 25.32 -17.81 39.96
C ARG A 131 25.97 -17.72 38.59
N SER A 132 25.13 -17.61 37.56
CA SER A 132 25.53 -17.24 36.21
C SER A 132 24.78 -15.98 35.80
N TYR A 133 25.37 -15.15 34.97
CA TYR A 133 24.85 -13.86 34.58
C TYR A 133 24.70 -13.77 33.08
N VAL A 134 23.61 -13.10 32.65
CA VAL A 134 23.38 -12.68 31.28
C VAL A 134 22.97 -11.21 31.28
N TYR A 135 23.07 -10.56 30.15
CA TYR A 135 22.57 -9.19 29.99
C TYR A 135 21.85 -9.01 28.65
N THR A 136 20.95 -8.06 28.62
CA THR A 136 20.19 -7.66 27.43
C THR A 136 20.37 -6.18 27.19
N TYR A 137 20.06 -5.72 25.98
CA TYR A 137 19.97 -4.31 25.65
C TYR A 137 18.53 -3.83 25.69
N VAL A 138 18.35 -2.57 26.08
CA VAL A 138 17.07 -1.86 26.06
C VAL A 138 17.21 -0.60 25.23
N ASN A 139 16.34 -0.43 24.23
CA ASN A 139 16.36 0.73 23.32
C ASN A 139 15.58 1.94 23.87
N VAL A 140 15.60 3.05 23.14
CA VAL A 140 14.90 4.31 23.46
C VAL A 140 13.38 4.15 23.61
N PHE A 141 12.82 3.04 23.12
CA PHE A 141 11.39 2.73 23.21
C PHE A 141 11.05 1.84 24.41
N GLY A 142 12.04 1.44 25.19
CA GLY A 142 11.87 0.51 26.30
C GLY A 142 11.73 -0.96 25.86
N GLU A 143 12.04 -1.26 24.61
CA GLU A 143 12.00 -2.62 24.08
C GLU A 143 13.31 -3.34 24.42
N GLU A 144 13.20 -4.62 24.79
CA GLU A 144 14.31 -5.43 25.24
C GLU A 144 14.63 -6.56 24.26
N GLY A 145 15.92 -6.75 23.98
CA GLY A 145 16.44 -7.79 23.11
C GLY A 145 16.70 -9.13 23.80
N ALA A 146 17.21 -10.08 23.03
CA ALA A 146 17.61 -11.38 23.58
C ALA A 146 18.85 -11.26 24.48
N PRO A 147 19.02 -12.19 25.46
CA PRO A 147 20.17 -12.17 26.35
C PRO A 147 21.46 -12.61 25.66
N SER A 148 22.59 -12.16 26.23
CA SER A 148 23.93 -12.67 25.91
C SER A 148 24.02 -14.18 26.18
N LEU A 149 25.14 -14.77 25.80
CA LEU A 149 25.49 -16.08 26.33
C LEU A 149 25.78 -15.96 27.84
N PRO A 150 25.50 -17.04 28.63
CA PRO A 150 25.75 -17.05 30.06
C PRO A 150 27.25 -16.86 30.40
N SER A 151 27.49 -16.14 31.49
CA SER A 151 28.85 -16.08 32.07
C SER A 151 29.27 -17.44 32.64
N GLU A 152 30.55 -17.59 32.94
CA GLU A 152 30.99 -18.66 33.83
C GLU A 152 30.28 -18.53 35.19
N SER A 153 30.10 -19.67 35.85
CA SER A 153 29.44 -19.71 37.17
C SER A 153 30.43 -19.32 38.28
N ILE A 154 29.95 -18.50 39.20
CA ILE A 154 30.66 -18.16 40.43
C ILE A 154 29.83 -18.62 41.65
N THR A 155 30.47 -19.29 42.60
CA THR A 155 29.80 -19.73 43.82
C THR A 155 30.10 -18.76 44.97
N VAL A 156 29.09 -18.09 45.49
CA VAL A 156 29.20 -17.06 46.51
C VAL A 156 28.06 -17.17 47.53
N ALA A 157 28.26 -16.63 48.74
CA ALA A 157 27.16 -16.46 49.70
C ALA A 157 26.21 -15.34 49.26
N ASP A 158 24.94 -15.42 49.71
CA ASP A 158 23.96 -14.40 49.38
C ASP A 158 24.39 -13.00 49.91
N GLY A 159 24.22 -11.97 49.06
CA GLY A 159 24.68 -10.61 49.36
C GLY A 159 26.18 -10.36 49.19
N THR A 160 26.96 -11.40 48.81
CA THR A 160 28.38 -11.18 48.47
C THR A 160 28.51 -10.40 47.18
N ALA A 161 29.41 -9.38 47.23
CA ALA A 161 29.69 -8.55 46.06
C ALA A 161 30.36 -9.34 44.93
N VAL A 162 29.76 -9.33 43.74
CA VAL A 162 30.30 -9.89 42.52
C VAL A 162 30.52 -8.74 41.52
N THR A 163 31.74 -8.58 41.05
CA THR A 163 32.04 -7.58 40.04
C THR A 163 31.79 -8.18 38.67
N ILE A 164 31.00 -7.48 37.85
CA ILE A 164 30.56 -7.85 36.51
C ILE A 164 31.17 -6.86 35.53
N THR A 165 31.87 -7.38 34.51
CA THR A 165 32.47 -6.60 33.42
C THR A 165 32.27 -7.28 32.08
N GLY A 166 32.70 -6.64 30.98
CA GLY A 166 32.61 -7.23 29.65
C GLY A 166 31.35 -6.80 28.89
N PHE A 167 30.65 -5.76 29.37
CA PHE A 167 29.55 -5.15 28.61
C PHE A 167 30.09 -4.58 27.31
N THR A 168 29.35 -4.78 26.22
CA THR A 168 29.62 -4.17 24.90
C THR A 168 28.57 -3.14 24.57
N ILE A 169 28.96 -2.16 23.77
CA ILE A 169 28.05 -1.14 23.26
C ILE A 169 27.70 -1.53 21.82
N PRO A 170 26.42 -1.71 21.48
CA PRO A 170 25.99 -2.02 20.12
C PRO A 170 26.10 -0.79 19.22
N ASP A 171 25.85 -0.97 17.92
CA ASP A 171 25.79 0.14 16.97
C ASP A 171 24.78 1.20 17.43
N ALA A 172 25.16 2.47 17.33
CA ALA A 172 24.33 3.60 17.78
C ALA A 172 23.01 3.72 17.02
N THR A 173 22.91 3.17 15.81
CA THR A 173 21.68 3.16 15.00
C THR A 173 20.52 2.43 15.68
N TYR A 174 20.79 1.51 16.59
CA TYR A 174 19.73 0.81 17.37
C TYR A 174 19.10 1.67 18.46
N GLY A 175 19.73 2.80 18.82
CA GLY A 175 19.21 3.67 19.88
C GLY A 175 19.16 2.99 21.26
N VAL A 176 20.10 2.09 21.55
CA VAL A 176 20.18 1.44 22.87
C VAL A 176 20.59 2.44 23.93
N THR A 177 19.85 2.46 25.04
CA THR A 177 20.07 3.41 26.15
C THR A 177 20.46 2.75 27.46
N ALA A 178 20.06 1.49 27.66
CA ALA A 178 20.28 0.79 28.91
C ALA A 178 20.62 -0.69 28.69
N ILE A 179 21.13 -1.29 29.75
CA ILE A 179 21.42 -2.71 29.88
C ILE A 179 20.67 -3.25 31.07
N ASN A 180 19.92 -4.36 30.89
CA ASN A 180 19.38 -5.14 31.97
C ASN A 180 20.35 -6.28 32.30
N ILE A 181 20.70 -6.44 33.57
CA ILE A 181 21.54 -7.52 34.07
C ILE A 181 20.64 -8.54 34.74
N TYR A 182 20.80 -9.79 34.39
CA TYR A 182 20.05 -10.91 34.98
C TYR A 182 21.01 -11.94 35.55
N ARG A 183 20.60 -12.62 36.60
CA ARG A 183 21.32 -13.77 37.15
C ARG A 183 20.39 -14.92 37.47
N THR A 184 20.95 -16.12 37.51
CA THR A 184 20.23 -17.28 38.01
C THR A 184 19.98 -17.13 39.53
N ALA A 185 18.75 -17.42 39.94
CA ALA A 185 18.44 -17.69 41.34
C ALA A 185 18.85 -19.14 41.64
N THR A 186 19.73 -19.34 42.59
CA THR A 186 20.29 -20.66 42.83
C THR A 186 19.91 -21.19 44.19
N SER A 187 19.78 -22.53 44.27
CA SER A 187 19.48 -23.26 45.48
C SER A 187 20.56 -23.04 46.57
N TRP A 188 20.13 -22.81 47.75
CA TRP A 188 20.97 -22.81 48.94
C TRP A 188 20.54 -23.93 49.88
N THR A 189 21.43 -24.39 50.73
CA THR A 189 21.15 -25.44 51.71
C THR A 189 20.96 -24.82 53.07
N GLU A 190 19.80 -24.98 53.67
CA GLU A 190 19.53 -24.66 55.07
C GLU A 190 19.64 -25.93 55.88
N GLY A 191 20.68 -26.02 56.75
CA GLY A 191 20.93 -27.21 57.53
C GLY A 191 21.43 -28.41 56.72
N ASN A 192 20.96 -29.62 57.04
CA ASN A 192 21.28 -30.86 56.33
C ASN A 192 20.29 -31.21 55.21
N GLU A 193 19.30 -30.40 54.98
CA GLU A 193 18.34 -30.60 53.89
C GLU A 193 18.74 -29.76 52.71
N LYS A 194 18.93 -30.41 51.57
CA LYS A 194 19.02 -29.71 50.29
C LYS A 194 17.62 -29.24 49.94
N VAL A 195 17.32 -27.98 50.21
CA VAL A 195 16.17 -27.32 49.62
C VAL A 195 16.53 -27.01 48.19
N GLN A 196 16.24 -27.93 47.31
CA GLN A 196 16.45 -27.79 45.87
C GLN A 196 15.23 -27.09 45.27
N GLU A 197 15.12 -25.80 45.42
CA GLU A 197 14.38 -25.00 44.44
C GLU A 197 15.34 -24.74 43.27
N THR A 198 15.29 -25.62 42.30
CA THR A 198 16.00 -25.45 41.04
C THR A 198 15.23 -24.44 40.17
N ASN A 199 15.26 -23.18 40.56
CA ASN A 199 14.83 -22.13 39.66
C ASN A 199 16.05 -21.78 38.77
N THR A 200 16.02 -22.24 37.51
CA THR A 200 17.05 -21.96 36.50
C THR A 200 16.78 -20.67 35.76
N ASP A 201 15.71 -19.95 36.11
CA ASP A 201 15.34 -18.71 35.47
C ASP A 201 16.35 -17.60 35.81
N TYR A 202 16.60 -16.74 34.84
CA TYR A 202 17.39 -15.55 35.02
C TYR A 202 16.49 -14.42 35.53
N LEU A 203 16.74 -13.96 36.77
CA LEU A 203 15.98 -12.87 37.41
C LEU A 203 16.74 -11.55 37.29
N LEU A 204 15.99 -10.46 37.12
CA LEU A 204 16.53 -9.12 36.98
C LEU A 204 17.27 -8.67 38.24
N VAL A 205 18.53 -8.30 38.06
CA VAL A 205 19.40 -7.71 39.09
C VAL A 205 19.23 -6.20 39.12
N GLU A 206 19.49 -5.55 37.95
CA GLU A 206 19.46 -4.09 37.84
C GLU A 206 19.41 -3.68 36.39
N THR A 207 18.90 -2.48 36.13
CA THR A 207 18.96 -1.78 34.84
C THR A 207 19.98 -0.66 34.93
N ILE A 208 21.03 -0.73 34.13
CA ILE A 208 22.14 0.24 34.12
C ILE A 208 22.23 1.00 32.79
N PRO A 209 22.75 2.26 32.80
CA PRO A 209 23.01 2.99 31.55
C PRO A 209 23.97 2.24 30.62
N ILE A 210 23.75 2.35 29.30
CA ILE A 210 24.60 1.69 28.27
C ILE A 210 26.09 2.08 28.38
N SER A 211 26.42 3.22 28.94
CA SER A 211 27.79 3.70 29.13
C SER A 211 28.53 3.02 30.29
N THR A 212 27.87 2.15 31.04
CA THR A 212 28.43 1.48 32.21
C THR A 212 29.40 0.38 31.79
N SER A 213 30.64 0.42 32.25
CA SER A 213 31.66 -0.58 31.93
C SER A 213 31.82 -1.69 32.98
N SER A 214 31.37 -1.45 34.21
CA SER A 214 31.44 -2.38 35.33
C SER A 214 30.29 -2.16 36.29
N TYR A 215 29.77 -3.24 36.85
CA TYR A 215 28.71 -3.24 37.86
C TYR A 215 29.06 -4.17 39.02
N ILE A 216 28.66 -3.83 40.23
CA ILE A 216 28.86 -4.66 41.40
C ILE A 216 27.51 -5.15 41.91
N ASP A 217 27.25 -6.45 41.75
CA ASP A 217 26.06 -7.09 42.27
C ASP A 217 26.27 -7.54 43.74
N ASN A 218 25.55 -6.88 44.63
CA ASN A 218 25.42 -7.27 46.03
C ASN A 218 23.93 -7.42 46.44
N ILE A 219 23.05 -7.57 45.45
CA ILE A 219 21.62 -7.69 45.66
C ILE A 219 21.32 -9.04 46.32
N LEU A 220 20.50 -9.03 47.36
CA LEU A 220 20.00 -10.26 47.98
C LEU A 220 19.01 -10.96 47.03
N GLU A 221 19.01 -12.31 47.07
CA GLU A 221 18.16 -13.09 46.18
C GLU A 221 16.67 -12.74 46.28
N LYS A 222 16.17 -12.49 47.49
CA LYS A 222 14.79 -12.06 47.74
C LYS A 222 14.40 -10.72 47.14
N ASN A 223 15.37 -9.92 46.70
CA ASN A 223 15.17 -8.60 46.13
C ASN A 223 15.38 -8.60 44.59
N LEU A 224 15.61 -9.74 43.96
CA LEU A 224 15.66 -9.86 42.53
C LEU A 224 14.30 -9.54 41.90
N GLY A 225 14.32 -8.97 40.70
CA GLY A 225 13.14 -8.62 39.95
C GLY A 225 12.52 -9.78 39.17
N GLU A 226 11.79 -9.48 38.14
CA GLU A 226 11.08 -10.46 37.31
C GLU A 226 12.05 -11.34 36.49
N ALA A 227 11.57 -12.52 36.13
CA ALA A 227 12.30 -13.40 35.23
C ALA A 227 12.38 -12.84 33.81
N ILE A 228 13.47 -13.12 33.13
CA ILE A 228 13.63 -12.75 31.73
C ILE A 228 12.58 -13.43 30.86
N THR A 229 11.98 -12.67 29.94
CA THR A 229 10.95 -13.16 29.00
C THR A 229 11.36 -13.00 27.55
N THR A 230 12.57 -12.50 27.31
CA THR A 230 13.05 -12.10 25.98
C THR A 230 14.06 -13.07 25.37
N GLU A 231 14.20 -14.27 25.91
CA GLU A 231 15.18 -15.29 25.49
C GLU A 231 15.13 -15.62 24.01
N TYR A 232 13.93 -15.59 23.43
CA TYR A 232 13.66 -15.93 22.02
C TYR A 232 13.44 -14.70 21.13
N ASN A 233 13.63 -13.50 21.67
CA ASN A 233 13.49 -12.28 20.89
C ASN A 233 14.57 -12.24 19.80
N ARG A 234 14.17 -11.79 18.60
CA ARG A 234 15.07 -11.62 17.46
C ARG A 234 14.75 -10.33 16.73
N GLU A 235 15.79 -9.78 16.14
CA GLU A 235 15.66 -8.69 15.18
C GLU A 235 14.99 -9.18 13.90
N PRO A 236 14.35 -8.26 13.12
CA PRO A 236 13.89 -8.59 11.78
C PRO A 236 15.09 -8.93 10.87
N PRO A 237 14.86 -9.68 9.77
CA PRO A 237 15.88 -9.87 8.75
C PRO A 237 16.41 -8.53 8.22
N GLU A 238 17.73 -8.40 8.01
CA GLU A 238 18.33 -7.17 7.49
C GLU A 238 17.75 -6.75 6.14
N ASN A 239 17.55 -7.70 5.24
CA ASN A 239 16.99 -7.49 3.90
C ASN A 239 15.46 -7.52 3.86
N LEU A 240 14.80 -7.23 4.99
CA LEU A 240 13.33 -7.12 5.05
C LEU A 240 12.86 -5.97 4.16
N ARG A 241 11.84 -6.20 3.37
CA ARG A 241 11.19 -5.21 2.50
C ARG A 241 9.67 -5.29 2.62
N GLU A 242 8.98 -4.29 2.08
CA GLU A 242 7.53 -4.22 2.02
C GLU A 242 6.85 -4.34 3.41
N ILE A 243 7.33 -3.59 4.39
CA ILE A 243 6.75 -3.63 5.72
C ILE A 243 5.28 -3.18 5.69
N ARG A 244 4.39 -3.97 6.32
CA ARG A 244 2.95 -3.69 6.43
C ARG A 244 2.47 -4.02 7.84
N TYR A 245 1.34 -3.41 8.21
CA TYR A 245 0.64 -3.71 9.44
C TYR A 245 -0.64 -4.50 9.16
N LEU A 246 -0.80 -5.64 9.82
CA LEU A 246 -2.03 -6.44 9.78
C LEU A 246 -3.03 -5.86 10.78
N ARG A 247 -4.02 -5.14 10.27
CA ARG A 247 -4.99 -4.42 11.11
C ARG A 247 -5.76 -5.35 12.04
N GLY A 248 -5.84 -4.95 13.32
CA GLY A 248 -6.56 -5.70 14.34
C GLY A 248 -5.79 -6.88 14.92
N THR A 249 -4.52 -7.11 14.52
CA THR A 249 -3.72 -8.24 14.97
C THR A 249 -2.59 -7.86 15.93
N GLY A 250 -2.14 -6.61 15.87
CA GLY A 250 -0.93 -6.19 16.56
C GLY A 250 0.35 -6.73 15.93
N VAL A 251 0.33 -7.13 14.65
CA VAL A 251 1.46 -7.77 13.96
C VAL A 251 1.93 -6.90 12.80
N LEU A 252 3.23 -6.65 12.73
CA LEU A 252 3.92 -6.19 11.53
C LEU A 252 4.30 -7.41 10.67
N THR A 253 4.26 -7.24 9.37
CA THR A 253 4.73 -8.24 8.41
C THR A 253 5.64 -7.58 7.39
N GLY A 254 6.54 -8.34 6.85
CA GLY A 254 7.42 -7.95 5.75
C GLY A 254 7.92 -9.19 5.04
N VAL A 255 8.66 -9.01 3.97
CA VAL A 255 9.11 -10.13 3.14
C VAL A 255 10.61 -10.03 2.83
N THR A 256 11.19 -11.18 2.60
CA THR A 256 12.49 -11.34 1.95
C THR A 256 12.27 -11.95 0.56
N THR A 257 13.21 -12.71 0.00
CA THR A 257 13.09 -13.22 -1.36
C THR A 257 11.82 -14.08 -1.56
N ASN A 258 11.63 -15.11 -0.72
CA ASN A 258 10.49 -16.03 -0.81
C ASN A 258 9.90 -16.37 0.57
N GLN A 259 10.21 -15.57 1.58
CA GLN A 259 9.69 -15.75 2.93
C GLN A 259 8.89 -14.54 3.35
N VAL A 260 7.77 -14.82 4.02
CA VAL A 260 6.98 -13.84 4.75
C VAL A 260 7.36 -13.94 6.21
N HIS A 261 7.71 -12.80 6.79
CA HIS A 261 8.11 -12.67 8.19
C HIS A 261 7.03 -11.92 8.96
N PHE A 262 6.86 -12.29 10.22
CA PHE A 262 5.88 -11.66 11.10
C PHE A 262 6.53 -11.27 12.42
N SER A 263 6.21 -10.09 12.92
CA SER A 263 6.53 -9.72 14.29
C SER A 263 5.65 -10.50 15.26
N LYS A 264 6.11 -10.64 16.50
CA LYS A 264 5.23 -11.08 17.59
C LYS A 264 4.13 -10.03 17.80
N ALA A 265 2.92 -10.49 18.10
CA ALA A 265 1.79 -9.59 18.34
C ALA A 265 2.10 -8.61 19.50
N TYR A 266 1.87 -7.33 19.26
CA TYR A 266 2.16 -6.22 20.18
C TYR A 266 3.64 -6.04 20.57
N GLN A 267 4.56 -6.71 19.86
CA GLN A 267 6.01 -6.57 20.02
C GLN A 267 6.66 -6.34 18.65
N PRO A 268 6.59 -5.13 18.10
CA PRO A 268 7.04 -4.82 16.74
C PRO A 268 8.57 -4.98 16.54
N SER A 269 9.34 -4.99 17.63
CA SER A 269 10.78 -5.23 17.61
C SER A 269 11.20 -6.71 17.60
N ASN A 270 10.24 -7.63 17.81
CA ASN A 270 10.52 -9.07 17.94
C ASN A 270 10.01 -9.88 16.75
N TRP A 271 10.92 -10.48 15.98
CA TRP A 271 10.67 -11.20 14.72
C TRP A 271 11.21 -12.63 14.79
N SER A 272 10.57 -13.48 15.57
CA SER A 272 11.00 -14.88 15.70
C SER A 272 10.80 -15.65 14.39
N SER A 273 11.83 -16.41 13.99
CA SER A 273 11.78 -17.27 12.79
C SER A 273 10.72 -18.41 12.87
N GLU A 274 10.14 -18.63 14.05
CA GLU A 274 9.04 -19.59 14.21
C GLU A 274 7.74 -19.12 13.52
N TYR A 275 7.63 -17.81 13.25
CA TYR A 275 6.50 -17.21 12.54
C TYR A 275 6.73 -17.09 11.03
N ASP A 276 7.91 -17.46 10.53
CA ASP A 276 8.27 -17.33 9.13
C ASP A 276 7.51 -18.34 8.27
N LEU A 277 7.02 -17.86 7.12
CA LEU A 277 6.35 -18.67 6.12
C LEU A 277 7.14 -18.63 4.82
N THR A 278 7.61 -19.81 4.36
CA THR A 278 8.32 -19.94 3.09
C THR A 278 7.35 -20.31 1.97
N LEU A 279 7.40 -19.55 0.87
CA LEU A 279 6.63 -19.79 -0.35
C LEU A 279 7.51 -20.42 -1.43
N PRO A 280 6.92 -21.15 -2.40
CA PRO A 280 7.68 -21.78 -3.47
C PRO A 280 8.17 -20.80 -4.55
N TYR A 281 7.65 -19.57 -4.58
CA TYR A 281 7.97 -18.53 -5.56
C TYR A 281 8.54 -17.29 -4.88
N ASN A 282 9.30 -16.46 -5.64
CA ASN A 282 9.80 -15.21 -5.13
C ASN A 282 8.64 -14.22 -4.96
N ILE A 283 8.63 -13.57 -3.81
CA ILE A 283 7.61 -12.56 -3.48
C ILE A 283 7.98 -11.25 -4.18
N VAL A 284 7.00 -10.67 -4.85
CA VAL A 284 7.15 -9.39 -5.56
C VAL A 284 6.53 -8.25 -4.75
N ASN A 285 5.27 -8.39 -4.33
CA ASN A 285 4.58 -7.38 -3.50
C ASN A 285 3.70 -8.02 -2.44
N ILE A 286 3.43 -7.28 -1.36
CA ILE A 286 2.42 -7.64 -0.38
C ILE A 286 1.46 -6.48 -0.10
N GLN A 287 0.20 -6.81 0.19
CA GLN A 287 -0.80 -5.87 0.65
C GLN A 287 -1.65 -6.47 1.77
N THR A 288 -2.23 -5.60 2.60
CA THR A 288 -3.05 -6.03 3.72
C THR A 288 -4.48 -5.51 3.61
N LEU A 289 -5.46 -6.35 3.94
CA LEU A 289 -6.86 -5.97 4.06
C LEU A 289 -7.44 -6.63 5.33
N GLY A 290 -7.62 -5.83 6.37
CA GLY A 290 -7.97 -6.34 7.69
C GLY A 290 -6.85 -7.24 8.24
N ASN A 291 -7.21 -8.48 8.59
CA ASN A 291 -6.29 -9.52 9.07
C ASN A 291 -5.74 -10.43 7.95
N LYS A 292 -6.08 -10.16 6.71
CA LYS A 292 -5.59 -10.93 5.55
C LYS A 292 -4.37 -10.27 4.94
N LEU A 293 -3.39 -11.09 4.59
CA LEU A 293 -2.21 -10.71 3.83
C LEU A 293 -2.31 -11.30 2.43
N PHE A 294 -2.24 -10.43 1.44
CA PHE A 294 -2.16 -10.79 0.03
C PHE A 294 -0.71 -10.73 -0.40
N VAL A 295 -0.25 -11.78 -1.06
CA VAL A 295 1.13 -11.92 -1.54
C VAL A 295 1.11 -12.18 -3.02
N SER A 296 1.68 -11.28 -3.80
CA SER A 296 1.95 -11.52 -5.23
C SER A 296 3.37 -12.01 -5.42
N THR A 297 3.56 -12.95 -6.33
CA THR A 297 4.85 -13.59 -6.57
C THR A 297 5.18 -13.58 -8.07
N ASP A 298 6.37 -14.00 -8.42
CA ASP A 298 6.76 -14.28 -9.81
C ASP A 298 6.12 -15.56 -10.38
N GLY A 299 5.31 -16.25 -9.56
CA GLY A 299 4.45 -17.36 -9.93
C GLY A 299 2.99 -17.07 -9.58
N TYR A 300 2.42 -17.82 -8.63
CA TYR A 300 1.01 -17.65 -8.22
C TYR A 300 0.87 -16.68 -7.05
N PRO A 301 -0.24 -15.92 -6.98
CA PRO A 301 -0.55 -15.13 -5.80
C PRO A 301 -1.06 -16.01 -4.65
N TYR A 302 -0.88 -15.53 -3.42
CA TYR A 302 -1.33 -16.19 -2.20
C TYR A 302 -2.18 -15.25 -1.35
N VAL A 303 -3.11 -15.82 -0.60
CA VAL A 303 -3.84 -15.15 0.46
C VAL A 303 -3.57 -15.88 1.77
N ILE A 304 -2.99 -15.18 2.73
CA ILE A 304 -2.70 -15.70 4.07
C ILE A 304 -3.77 -15.17 5.00
N ASP A 305 -4.53 -16.07 5.62
CA ASP A 305 -5.60 -15.73 6.56
C ASP A 305 -5.23 -16.17 7.97
N GLY A 306 -5.59 -15.36 8.98
CA GLY A 306 -5.48 -15.74 10.37
C GLY A 306 -4.09 -15.63 10.98
N ALA A 307 -3.20 -14.80 10.46
CA ALA A 307 -1.91 -14.47 11.09
C ALA A 307 -2.02 -14.08 12.59
N GLN A 308 -3.23 -13.85 13.05
CA GLN A 308 -3.56 -13.40 14.41
C GLN A 308 -3.70 -14.51 15.46
N LYS A 309 -3.92 -15.76 15.05
CA LYS A 309 -4.21 -16.88 15.96
C LYS A 309 -3.11 -17.93 16.00
N CYS A 310 -1.96 -17.63 15.46
CA CYS A 310 -0.92 -18.61 15.32
C CYS A 310 -0.04 -18.68 16.54
N GLU A 311 -0.26 -19.68 17.38
CA GLU A 311 0.88 -20.32 17.98
C GLU A 311 1.71 -20.97 16.85
N PRO A 312 3.06 -20.98 16.93
CA PRO A 312 3.95 -21.27 15.81
C PRO A 312 3.72 -22.57 15.02
N ARG A 313 2.90 -23.48 15.56
CA ARG A 313 2.59 -24.78 14.95
C ARG A 313 1.23 -24.86 14.24
N GLN A 314 0.41 -23.82 14.25
CA GLN A 314 -0.97 -23.84 13.78
C GLN A 314 -1.30 -22.86 12.62
N CYS A 315 -0.35 -22.06 12.18
CA CYS A 315 -0.53 -21.17 11.02
C CYS A 315 -0.52 -21.94 9.69
N ARG A 316 -1.53 -22.77 9.47
CA ARG A 316 -1.78 -23.44 8.19
C ARG A 316 -2.99 -22.84 7.48
N GLY A 317 -2.86 -21.61 7.05
CA GLY A 317 -3.91 -20.93 6.31
C GLY A 317 -3.41 -20.23 5.06
N VAL A 318 -2.45 -20.83 4.35
CA VAL A 318 -2.10 -20.37 3.00
C VAL A 318 -3.11 -20.98 2.06
N SER A 319 -4.05 -20.17 1.61
CA SER A 319 -4.92 -20.56 0.49
C SER A 319 -4.18 -20.23 -0.80
N GLU A 320 -3.61 -21.25 -1.43
CA GLU A 320 -3.11 -21.11 -2.79
C GLU A 320 -4.27 -20.79 -3.72
N VAL A 321 -4.11 -19.77 -4.54
CA VAL A 321 -5.04 -19.47 -5.61
C VAL A 321 -4.74 -20.41 -6.77
N PHE A 322 -5.36 -21.57 -6.76
CA PHE A 322 -5.15 -22.57 -7.79
C PHE A 322 -5.91 -22.24 -9.08
N THR A 323 -5.20 -21.79 -10.09
CA THR A 323 -5.53 -22.12 -11.50
C THR A 323 -4.25 -21.97 -12.32
N PRO A 324 -3.91 -22.93 -13.19
CA PRO A 324 -2.68 -22.91 -13.97
C PRO A 324 -2.79 -21.92 -15.13
N LEU A 325 -2.64 -20.63 -14.86
CA LEU A 325 -2.47 -19.61 -15.89
C LEU A 325 -1.12 -18.93 -15.65
N PRO A 326 -0.15 -19.06 -16.56
CA PRO A 326 1.19 -18.50 -16.41
C PRO A 326 1.23 -16.96 -16.38
N ASP A 327 0.12 -16.30 -16.71
CA ASP A 327 0.05 -14.87 -17.00
C ASP A 327 -0.38 -14.02 -15.81
N ILE A 328 -0.58 -14.64 -14.63
CA ILE A 328 -0.99 -13.93 -13.40
C ILE A 328 0.17 -13.56 -12.48
N SER A 329 1.41 -13.89 -12.88
CA SER A 329 2.61 -13.52 -12.13
C SER A 329 2.72 -11.98 -12.03
N CYS A 330 3.12 -11.49 -10.86
CA CYS A 330 3.40 -10.07 -10.68
C CYS A 330 4.69 -9.69 -11.42
N GLY A 331 4.62 -8.67 -12.27
CA GLY A 331 5.76 -8.24 -13.08
C GLY A 331 6.72 -7.30 -12.35
N HIS A 332 6.24 -6.55 -11.35
CA HIS A 332 6.99 -5.43 -10.79
C HIS A 332 6.74 -5.17 -9.31
N VAL A 333 7.82 -4.81 -8.61
CA VAL A 333 7.79 -4.24 -7.25
C VAL A 333 7.03 -2.90 -7.28
N ASN A 334 6.27 -2.60 -6.24
CA ASN A 334 5.46 -1.37 -6.07
C ASN A 334 4.27 -1.21 -7.05
N SER A 335 3.93 -2.23 -7.82
CA SER A 335 2.80 -2.22 -8.75
C SER A 335 1.52 -2.79 -8.16
N SER A 336 1.29 -2.65 -6.86
CA SER A 336 0.14 -3.22 -6.17
C SER A 336 -0.58 -2.22 -5.28
N VAL A 337 -1.88 -2.42 -5.09
CA VAL A 337 -2.72 -1.61 -4.21
C VAL A 337 -3.78 -2.47 -3.53
N ALA A 338 -4.05 -2.18 -2.25
CA ALA A 338 -5.17 -2.75 -1.53
C ALA A 338 -6.46 -1.98 -1.85
N THR A 339 -7.54 -2.71 -2.10
CA THR A 339 -8.87 -2.17 -2.33
C THR A 339 -9.87 -2.86 -1.40
N PRO A 340 -11.09 -2.34 -1.21
CA PRO A 340 -12.13 -3.05 -0.46
C PRO A 340 -12.49 -4.43 -1.02
N PHE A 341 -12.14 -4.70 -2.28
CA PHE A 341 -12.43 -5.95 -2.99
C PHE A 341 -11.29 -6.96 -2.93
N GLY A 342 -10.11 -6.56 -2.49
CA GLY A 342 -8.89 -7.35 -2.43
C GLY A 342 -7.66 -6.58 -2.91
N MET A 343 -6.59 -7.30 -3.24
CA MET A 343 -5.37 -6.73 -3.80
C MET A 343 -5.46 -6.65 -5.33
N ILE A 344 -5.07 -5.51 -5.89
CA ILE A 344 -4.83 -5.36 -7.33
C ILE A 344 -3.34 -5.18 -7.57
N TYR A 345 -2.80 -5.89 -8.56
CA TYR A 345 -1.40 -5.75 -8.99
C TYR A 345 -1.25 -5.85 -10.51
N SER A 346 -0.14 -5.36 -11.05
CA SER A 346 0.19 -5.45 -12.47
C SER A 346 0.82 -6.80 -12.80
N SER A 347 0.25 -7.48 -13.80
CA SER A 347 0.81 -8.66 -14.44
C SER A 347 1.27 -8.36 -15.86
N LYS A 348 1.76 -9.36 -16.57
CA LYS A 348 2.17 -9.25 -17.99
C LYS A 348 1.00 -8.96 -18.93
N ASP A 349 -0.22 -9.38 -18.56
CA ASP A 349 -1.41 -9.30 -19.41
C ASP A 349 -2.43 -8.27 -18.96
N GLY A 350 -2.21 -7.61 -17.82
CA GLY A 350 -3.13 -6.63 -17.29
C GLY A 350 -3.08 -6.51 -15.78
N LEU A 351 -4.07 -5.81 -15.22
CA LEU A 351 -4.28 -5.73 -13.78
C LEU A 351 -5.04 -6.96 -13.29
N VAL A 352 -4.49 -7.62 -12.29
CA VAL A 352 -5.10 -8.78 -11.62
C VAL A 352 -5.66 -8.35 -10.28
N LEU A 353 -6.93 -8.67 -10.02
CA LEU A 353 -7.56 -8.57 -8.71
C LEU A 353 -7.54 -9.94 -8.04
N VAL A 354 -7.01 -10.00 -6.83
CA VAL A 354 -7.11 -11.17 -5.93
C VAL A 354 -8.08 -10.83 -4.81
N SER A 355 -9.21 -11.53 -4.76
CA SER A 355 -10.25 -11.30 -3.75
C SER A 355 -9.90 -11.95 -2.41
N PRO A 356 -10.56 -11.54 -1.30
CA PRO A 356 -10.38 -12.16 0.02
C PRO A 356 -10.73 -13.66 0.06
N ASP A 357 -11.50 -14.16 -0.90
CA ASP A 357 -11.85 -15.59 -1.04
C ASP A 357 -10.81 -16.37 -1.88
N ALA A 358 -9.63 -15.79 -2.09
CA ALA A 358 -8.56 -16.36 -2.89
C ALA A 358 -8.95 -16.66 -4.36
N LYS A 359 -9.89 -15.89 -4.92
CA LYS A 359 -10.20 -15.90 -6.34
C LYS A 359 -9.43 -14.77 -7.02
N PHE A 360 -9.00 -15.00 -8.25
CA PHE A 360 -8.34 -13.96 -9.04
C PHE A 360 -9.10 -13.68 -10.34
N GLN A 361 -8.93 -12.48 -10.84
CA GLN A 361 -9.54 -12.02 -12.07
C GLN A 361 -8.64 -11.00 -12.76
N LEU A 362 -8.44 -11.16 -14.08
CA LEU A 362 -7.79 -10.16 -14.92
C LEU A 362 -8.81 -9.05 -15.23
N ILE A 363 -8.80 -7.99 -14.44
CA ILE A 363 -9.84 -6.95 -14.48
C ILE A 363 -9.73 -6.03 -15.70
N THR A 364 -8.60 -5.97 -16.39
CA THR A 364 -8.40 -5.13 -17.58
C THR A 364 -8.58 -5.86 -18.90
N SER A 365 -8.87 -7.16 -18.89
CA SER A 365 -9.00 -7.98 -20.09
C SER A 365 -10.06 -7.52 -21.09
N ALA A 366 -11.10 -6.84 -20.61
CA ALA A 366 -12.13 -6.28 -21.46
C ALA A 366 -11.66 -5.03 -22.25
N TRP A 367 -10.67 -4.29 -21.73
CA TRP A 367 -10.19 -3.03 -22.30
C TRP A 367 -8.89 -3.13 -23.07
N PHE A 368 -7.97 -3.99 -22.61
CA PHE A 368 -6.64 -4.13 -23.22
C PHE A 368 -6.44 -5.55 -23.73
N SER A 369 -5.86 -5.67 -24.92
CA SER A 369 -5.18 -6.91 -25.33
C SER A 369 -3.79 -6.95 -24.66
N THR A 370 -3.15 -8.12 -24.65
CA THR A 370 -1.77 -8.26 -24.17
C THR A 370 -0.83 -7.29 -24.90
N ASP A 371 -0.98 -7.16 -26.23
CA ASP A 371 -0.16 -6.25 -27.04
C ASP A 371 -0.37 -4.78 -26.69
N ASP A 372 -1.61 -4.37 -26.38
CA ASP A 372 -1.91 -2.99 -25.96
C ASP A 372 -1.42 -2.74 -24.55
N TRP A 373 -1.48 -3.75 -23.68
CA TRP A 373 -0.97 -3.66 -22.31
C TRP A 373 0.56 -3.49 -22.30
N ILE A 374 1.29 -4.22 -23.14
CA ILE A 374 2.75 -4.09 -23.26
C ILE A 374 3.15 -2.69 -23.71
N LYS A 375 2.38 -2.07 -24.62
CA LYS A 375 2.67 -0.71 -25.15
C LYS A 375 2.62 0.37 -24.07
N ILE A 376 1.82 0.19 -23.02
CA ILE A 376 1.73 1.17 -21.94
C ILE A 376 2.83 1.02 -20.89
N ARG A 377 3.78 0.10 -21.06
CA ARG A 377 4.90 -0.17 -20.15
C ARG A 377 4.44 -0.61 -18.76
N PRO A 378 3.88 -1.82 -18.64
CA PRO A 378 3.39 -2.35 -17.37
C PRO A 378 4.47 -2.48 -16.29
N ASP A 379 5.75 -2.45 -16.67
CA ASP A 379 6.92 -2.40 -15.80
C ASP A 379 7.03 -1.10 -14.99
N THR A 380 6.35 -0.05 -15.38
CA THR A 380 6.36 1.26 -14.70
C THR A 380 5.06 1.57 -13.97
N VAL A 381 4.18 0.59 -13.81
CA VAL A 381 2.85 0.77 -13.20
C VAL A 381 2.97 1.22 -11.74
N ARG A 382 2.23 2.27 -11.42
CA ARG A 382 1.97 2.79 -10.08
C ARG A 382 0.46 2.81 -9.87
N LEU A 383 -0.01 2.24 -8.77
CA LEU A 383 -1.42 2.08 -8.51
C LEU A 383 -1.86 2.85 -7.27
N ALA A 384 -3.06 3.42 -7.34
CA ALA A 384 -3.79 3.91 -6.18
C ALA A 384 -5.27 3.54 -6.29
N TYR A 385 -5.93 3.35 -5.16
CA TYR A 385 -7.37 3.21 -5.09
C TYR A 385 -8.00 4.47 -4.48
N TRP A 386 -9.01 5.02 -5.16
CA TRP A 386 -9.70 6.20 -4.70
C TRP A 386 -11.19 6.13 -5.02
N ARG A 387 -12.04 6.04 -4.01
CA ARG A 387 -13.51 6.17 -4.09
C ARG A 387 -14.19 5.36 -5.20
N GLY A 388 -13.79 4.09 -5.38
CA GLY A 388 -14.33 3.20 -6.43
C GLY A 388 -13.57 3.25 -7.74
N TYR A 389 -12.46 3.97 -7.81
CA TYR A 389 -11.58 4.01 -8.98
C TYR A 389 -10.21 3.43 -8.65
N VAL A 390 -9.66 2.67 -9.56
CA VAL A 390 -8.23 2.35 -9.63
C VAL A 390 -7.57 3.33 -10.57
N ILE A 391 -6.62 4.09 -10.06
CA ILE A 391 -5.76 4.96 -10.84
C ILE A 391 -4.49 4.18 -11.15
N CYS A 392 -4.21 4.03 -12.44
CA CYS A 392 -3.02 3.38 -12.94
C CYS A 392 -2.19 4.42 -13.72
N ALA A 393 -1.03 4.75 -13.20
CA ALA A 393 -0.07 5.62 -13.85
C ALA A 393 1.11 4.80 -14.34
N THR A 394 1.53 5.03 -15.57
CA THR A 394 2.75 4.49 -16.18
C THR A 394 3.59 5.65 -16.72
N ASP A 395 4.77 5.36 -17.27
CA ASP A 395 5.59 6.39 -17.94
C ASP A 395 5.04 6.78 -19.32
N VAL A 396 3.95 6.15 -19.78
CA VAL A 396 3.32 6.38 -21.09
C VAL A 396 1.94 7.01 -20.94
N ILE A 397 1.16 6.56 -19.99
CA ILE A 397 -0.25 6.95 -19.82
C ILE A 397 -0.68 6.85 -18.37
N THR A 398 -1.54 7.78 -17.97
CA THR A 398 -2.32 7.64 -16.73
C THR A 398 -3.78 7.40 -17.09
N PHE A 399 -4.39 6.38 -16.50
CA PHE A 399 -5.81 6.12 -16.68
C PHE A 399 -6.50 5.79 -15.36
N MET A 400 -7.79 5.96 -15.36
CA MET A 400 -8.69 5.67 -14.25
C MET A 400 -9.69 4.60 -14.69
N LEU A 401 -9.79 3.51 -13.93
CA LEU A 401 -10.74 2.43 -14.16
C LEU A 401 -11.75 2.39 -13.01
N GLU A 402 -13.03 2.44 -13.32
CA GLU A 402 -14.10 2.31 -12.35
C GLU A 402 -14.27 0.84 -11.91
N ILE A 403 -14.29 0.58 -10.59
CA ILE A 403 -14.40 -0.78 -10.03
C ILE A 403 -15.49 -0.89 -8.95
N ASP A 404 -16.52 -0.03 -9.03
CA ASP A 404 -17.49 0.18 -7.95
C ASP A 404 -18.44 -1.01 -7.70
N SER A 405 -18.64 -1.92 -8.66
CA SER A 405 -19.70 -2.94 -8.59
C SER A 405 -19.22 -4.37 -8.38
N GLY A 406 -17.92 -4.63 -8.35
CA GLY A 406 -17.39 -6.01 -8.26
C GLY A 406 -17.70 -6.91 -9.47
N VAL A 407 -18.34 -6.38 -10.51
CA VAL A 407 -18.69 -7.10 -11.74
C VAL A 407 -17.80 -6.62 -12.87
N TYR A 408 -16.68 -7.32 -13.08
CA TYR A 408 -15.66 -6.93 -14.07
C TYR A 408 -15.70 -7.75 -15.36
N ASN A 409 -16.70 -8.63 -15.49
CA ASN A 409 -16.77 -9.57 -16.63
C ASN A 409 -17.36 -8.93 -17.89
N ASP A 410 -17.89 -7.72 -17.81
CA ASP A 410 -18.55 -7.06 -18.93
C ASP A 410 -18.08 -5.60 -19.02
N ALA A 411 -17.44 -5.24 -20.14
CA ALA A 411 -17.03 -3.86 -20.44
C ALA A 411 -18.19 -2.86 -20.49
N THR A 412 -19.43 -3.33 -20.42
CA THR A 412 -20.62 -2.49 -20.47
C THR A 412 -20.93 -1.74 -19.18
N GLY A 413 -20.34 -2.15 -18.04
CA GLY A 413 -20.64 -1.58 -16.71
C GLY A 413 -19.54 -0.72 -16.10
N ALA A 414 -18.29 -0.84 -16.54
CA ALA A 414 -17.17 -0.07 -16.00
C ALA A 414 -16.58 0.88 -17.05
N ASN A 415 -16.07 2.01 -16.58
CA ASN A 415 -15.54 3.06 -17.44
C ASN A 415 -14.03 3.18 -17.31
N LEU A 416 -13.33 3.21 -18.44
CA LEU A 416 -11.91 3.53 -18.52
C LEU A 416 -11.75 4.92 -19.15
N VAL A 417 -11.02 5.78 -18.46
CA VAL A 417 -10.79 7.17 -18.82
C VAL A 417 -9.31 7.50 -18.69
N THR A 418 -8.73 8.21 -19.64
CA THR A 418 -7.36 8.71 -19.54
C THR A 418 -7.30 10.03 -18.77
N LEU A 419 -6.19 10.27 -18.10
CA LEU A 419 -5.94 11.49 -17.33
C LEU A 419 -4.72 12.24 -17.90
N SER A 420 -4.72 13.56 -17.75
CA SER A 420 -3.60 14.42 -18.14
C SER A 420 -2.47 14.47 -17.11
N ASP A 421 -2.70 13.94 -15.90
CA ASP A 421 -1.68 13.92 -14.86
C ASP A 421 -0.65 12.80 -15.12
N GLU A 422 0.61 13.07 -14.82
CA GLU A 422 1.74 12.13 -14.97
C GLU A 422 2.46 11.93 -13.62
N PRO A 423 1.78 11.33 -12.61
CA PRO A 423 2.35 11.22 -11.28
C PRO A 423 3.49 10.20 -11.25
N VAL A 424 4.60 10.58 -10.60
CA VAL A 424 5.72 9.67 -10.30
C VAL A 424 5.46 8.83 -9.06
N ALA A 425 4.55 9.26 -8.18
CA ALA A 425 4.08 8.49 -7.05
C ALA A 425 2.63 8.84 -6.69
N LEU A 426 1.93 7.89 -6.10
CA LEU A 426 0.53 7.98 -5.70
C LEU A 426 0.39 7.49 -4.27
N THR A 427 -0.42 8.18 -3.47
CA THR A 427 -0.85 7.70 -2.15
C THR A 427 -2.27 8.14 -1.84
N THR A 428 -2.94 7.41 -0.95
CA THR A 428 -4.26 7.78 -0.48
C THR A 428 -4.17 8.07 1.02
N THR A 429 -4.69 9.22 1.44
CA THR A 429 -4.71 9.60 2.86
C THR A 429 -5.71 8.75 3.65
N GLN A 430 -5.62 8.78 4.97
CA GLN A 430 -6.58 8.11 5.85
C GLN A 430 -8.00 8.65 5.71
N SER A 431 -8.16 9.91 5.32
CA SER A 431 -9.46 10.55 4.99
C SER A 431 -10.00 10.18 3.60
N GLY A 432 -9.25 9.36 2.83
CA GLY A 432 -9.63 8.91 1.50
C GLY A 432 -9.38 9.93 0.39
N GLU A 433 -8.44 10.83 0.56
CA GLU A 433 -8.00 11.79 -0.44
C GLU A 433 -6.84 11.21 -1.25
N LEU A 434 -6.87 11.41 -2.56
CA LEU A 434 -5.79 10.97 -3.46
C LEU A 434 -4.74 12.06 -3.58
N ILE A 435 -3.50 11.72 -3.28
CA ILE A 435 -2.33 12.58 -3.44
C ILE A 435 -1.48 12.04 -4.58
N MET A 436 -1.12 12.93 -5.48
CA MET A 436 -0.27 12.67 -6.63
C MET A 436 1.02 13.49 -6.50
N LEU A 437 2.16 12.85 -6.63
CA LEU A 437 3.44 13.52 -6.74
C LEU A 437 3.77 13.71 -8.22
N GLU A 438 3.89 14.95 -8.66
CA GLU A 438 4.27 15.29 -10.04
C GLU A 438 5.32 16.40 -10.00
N GLY A 439 6.48 16.13 -10.58
CA GLY A 439 7.65 16.97 -10.35
C GLY A 439 8.00 17.00 -8.86
N ASN A 440 8.11 18.20 -8.30
CA ASN A 440 8.38 18.42 -6.88
C ASN A 440 7.13 18.89 -6.11
N ILE A 441 5.93 18.74 -6.66
CA ILE A 441 4.69 19.24 -6.07
C ILE A 441 3.79 18.08 -5.70
N LEU A 442 3.23 18.14 -4.50
CA LEU A 442 2.19 17.25 -4.02
C LEU A 442 0.83 17.85 -4.35
N TRP A 443 0.08 17.14 -5.17
CA TRP A 443 -1.23 17.54 -5.63
C TRP A 443 -2.32 16.68 -5.00
N GLN A 444 -3.28 17.31 -4.37
CA GLN A 444 -4.52 16.64 -3.99
C GLN A 444 -5.45 16.63 -5.21
N TRP A 445 -5.81 15.42 -5.66
CA TRP A 445 -6.70 15.20 -6.78
C TRP A 445 -8.12 15.70 -6.50
N ASN A 446 -8.75 16.32 -7.50
CA ASN A 446 -10.15 16.75 -7.47
C ASN A 446 -10.51 17.68 -6.28
N ALA A 447 -9.57 18.49 -5.80
CA ALA A 447 -9.71 19.36 -4.63
C ALA A 447 -9.74 20.87 -4.95
N GLY A 448 -9.45 21.26 -6.19
CA GLY A 448 -9.42 22.64 -6.64
C GLY A 448 -10.80 23.30 -6.66
N LYS A 449 -10.81 24.62 -6.79
CA LYS A 449 -12.04 25.42 -6.86
C LYS A 449 -12.68 25.45 -8.24
N SER A 450 -11.87 25.41 -9.30
CA SER A 450 -12.30 25.37 -10.70
C SER A 450 -12.48 23.94 -11.19
N PHE A 451 -13.18 23.82 -12.31
CA PHE A 451 -13.34 22.55 -13.00
C PHE A 451 -12.31 22.39 -14.10
N ARG A 452 -11.82 21.15 -14.30
CA ARG A 452 -10.89 20.74 -15.35
C ARG A 452 -11.64 20.58 -16.66
N LYS A 453 -11.05 21.03 -17.75
CA LYS A 453 -11.59 20.78 -19.08
C LYS A 453 -11.41 19.32 -19.45
N TYR A 454 -12.45 18.69 -19.92
CA TYR A 454 -12.41 17.34 -20.44
C TYR A 454 -12.66 17.29 -21.95
N ILE A 455 -12.30 16.17 -22.56
CA ILE A 455 -12.60 15.83 -23.96
C ILE A 455 -13.26 14.45 -23.97
N TRP A 456 -14.44 14.38 -24.60
CA TRP A 456 -15.10 13.12 -24.89
C TRP A 456 -15.54 13.08 -26.35
N THR A 457 -15.15 12.03 -27.08
CA THR A 457 -15.50 11.87 -28.52
C THR A 457 -16.20 10.53 -28.69
N SER A 458 -17.38 10.57 -29.30
CA SER A 458 -18.18 9.38 -29.57
C SER A 458 -17.46 8.43 -30.52
N ARG A 459 -17.91 7.17 -30.55
CA ARG A 459 -17.67 6.34 -31.72
C ARG A 459 -18.28 6.95 -32.98
N GLU A 460 -18.00 6.36 -34.14
CA GLU A 460 -18.64 6.74 -35.39
C GLU A 460 -20.15 6.48 -35.37
N LEU A 461 -20.91 7.51 -35.72
CA LEU A 461 -22.34 7.51 -35.88
C LEU A 461 -22.68 7.37 -37.37
N ASN A 462 -23.24 6.22 -37.75
CA ASN A 462 -23.62 5.91 -39.13
C ASN A 462 -25.08 6.27 -39.35
N PHE A 463 -25.37 6.99 -40.42
CA PHE A 463 -26.75 7.40 -40.80
C PHE A 463 -27.36 6.55 -41.90
N GLY A 464 -26.76 5.42 -42.27
CA GLY A 464 -27.26 4.51 -43.30
C GLY A 464 -26.90 4.90 -44.73
N GLY A 465 -26.12 5.95 -44.93
CA GLY A 465 -25.65 6.44 -46.21
C GLY A 465 -24.92 7.78 -46.06
N GLU A 466 -24.39 8.31 -47.16
CA GLU A 466 -23.81 9.65 -47.16
C GLU A 466 -24.88 10.68 -46.79
N SER A 467 -24.64 11.38 -45.71
CA SER A 467 -25.57 12.34 -45.16
C SER A 467 -24.86 13.57 -44.59
N THR A 468 -25.57 14.68 -44.59
CA THR A 468 -25.12 15.91 -43.93
C THR A 468 -26.05 16.18 -42.74
N PRO A 469 -25.55 16.09 -41.50
CA PRO A 469 -26.32 16.52 -40.34
C PRO A 469 -26.61 18.02 -40.43
N THR A 470 -27.81 18.41 -40.12
CA THR A 470 -28.25 19.82 -40.18
C THR A 470 -28.58 20.41 -38.84
N THR A 471 -28.73 19.56 -37.83
CA THR A 471 -29.14 19.98 -36.49
C THR A 471 -28.51 19.10 -35.42
N ALA A 472 -28.05 19.72 -34.36
CA ALA A 472 -27.68 19.03 -33.11
C ALA A 472 -28.46 19.60 -31.92
N LYS A 473 -28.80 18.73 -30.99
CA LYS A 473 -29.37 19.09 -29.70
C LYS A 473 -28.55 18.43 -28.61
N VAL A 474 -28.08 19.22 -27.67
CA VAL A 474 -27.28 18.75 -26.54
C VAL A 474 -27.86 19.30 -25.26
N ARG A 475 -28.16 18.43 -24.31
CA ARG A 475 -28.60 18.87 -22.98
C ARG A 475 -27.33 19.09 -22.14
N THR A 476 -27.05 20.36 -21.87
CA THR A 476 -25.81 20.82 -21.22
C THR A 476 -26.06 22.12 -20.46
N ASP A 477 -25.17 22.44 -19.56
CA ASP A 477 -25.02 23.72 -18.87
C ASP A 477 -23.86 24.58 -19.42
N GLY A 478 -23.34 24.20 -20.59
CA GLY A 478 -22.33 24.98 -21.33
C GLY A 478 -21.13 24.14 -21.78
N ILE A 479 -21.13 23.71 -23.05
CA ILE A 479 -20.07 22.86 -23.62
C ILE A 479 -19.74 23.27 -25.05
N THR A 480 -18.50 23.10 -25.48
CA THR A 480 -18.14 23.17 -26.89
C THR A 480 -18.42 21.85 -27.57
N VAL A 481 -19.23 21.90 -28.62
CA VAL A 481 -19.60 20.75 -29.44
C VAL A 481 -18.84 20.83 -30.76
N SER A 482 -18.14 19.75 -31.09
CA SER A 482 -17.48 19.60 -32.37
C SER A 482 -18.03 18.41 -33.15
N LEU A 483 -18.10 18.55 -34.47
CA LEU A 483 -18.37 17.47 -35.41
C LEU A 483 -17.09 17.13 -36.18
N ILE A 484 -16.81 15.83 -36.20
CA ILE A 484 -15.65 15.27 -36.86
C ILE A 484 -16.17 14.31 -37.94
N ASP A 485 -15.67 14.45 -39.15
CA ASP A 485 -16.03 13.61 -40.30
C ASP A 485 -15.22 12.29 -40.35
N SER A 486 -15.50 11.47 -41.38
CA SER A 486 -14.79 10.20 -41.61
C SER A 486 -13.29 10.35 -41.85
N ASP A 487 -12.86 11.54 -42.28
CA ASP A 487 -11.45 11.85 -42.61
C ASP A 487 -10.71 12.46 -41.40
N ASN A 488 -11.30 12.41 -40.22
CA ASN A 488 -10.81 13.02 -38.97
C ASN A 488 -10.71 14.56 -39.00
N SER A 489 -11.41 15.23 -39.93
CA SER A 489 -11.45 16.68 -40.01
C SER A 489 -12.51 17.26 -39.07
N HIS A 490 -12.15 18.31 -38.33
CA HIS A 490 -13.10 19.09 -37.55
C HIS A 490 -13.86 20.05 -38.49
N VAL A 491 -15.05 19.66 -38.87
CA VAL A 491 -15.86 20.42 -39.87
C VAL A 491 -16.80 21.43 -39.22
N PHE A 492 -17.02 21.32 -37.91
CA PHE A 492 -17.87 22.23 -37.15
C PHE A 492 -17.44 22.27 -35.69
N GLU A 493 -17.42 23.48 -35.12
CA GLU A 493 -17.20 23.70 -33.70
C GLU A 493 -18.05 24.88 -33.21
N ARG A 494 -18.71 24.73 -32.09
CA ARG A 494 -19.53 25.78 -31.48
C ARG A 494 -19.73 25.55 -29.99
N PHE A 495 -19.66 26.63 -29.22
CA PHE A 495 -20.11 26.63 -27.82
C PHE A 495 -21.63 26.58 -27.73
N VAL A 496 -22.17 25.69 -26.94
CA VAL A 496 -23.60 25.45 -26.70
C VAL A 496 -23.88 25.75 -25.22
N PRO A 497 -24.57 26.85 -24.90
CA PRO A 497 -24.77 27.26 -23.50
C PRO A 497 -25.87 26.49 -22.79
N ASP A 498 -26.83 25.92 -23.53
CA ASP A 498 -28.02 25.29 -22.99
C ASP A 498 -28.59 24.21 -23.94
N GLU A 499 -29.78 23.67 -23.62
CA GLU A 499 -30.44 22.60 -24.37
C GLU A 499 -31.06 23.08 -25.74
N THR A 500 -30.88 24.34 -26.14
CA THR A 500 -31.47 24.85 -27.38
C THR A 500 -30.85 24.15 -28.61
N PRO A 501 -31.72 23.59 -29.50
CA PRO A 501 -31.22 22.96 -30.72
C PRO A 501 -30.43 23.97 -31.60
N ILE A 502 -29.30 23.54 -32.06
CA ILE A 502 -28.41 24.33 -32.91
C ILE A 502 -28.53 23.89 -34.38
N ARG A 503 -28.56 24.86 -35.31
CA ARG A 503 -28.43 24.57 -36.73
C ARG A 503 -26.95 24.45 -37.08
N LEU A 504 -26.64 23.37 -37.80
CA LEU A 504 -25.33 23.14 -38.37
C LEU A 504 -25.25 23.78 -39.73
N LYS A 505 -24.12 24.42 -40.04
CA LYS A 505 -23.85 24.95 -41.40
C LYS A 505 -23.77 23.75 -42.36
N ARG A 506 -23.87 24.04 -43.67
CA ARG A 506 -23.65 23.01 -44.71
C ARG A 506 -22.28 22.40 -44.55
N LEU A 507 -22.29 21.17 -44.08
CA LEU A 507 -21.13 20.28 -43.98
C LEU A 507 -21.10 19.42 -45.23
N GLY A 508 -19.96 18.85 -45.57
CA GLY A 508 -19.84 17.87 -46.64
C GLY A 508 -20.76 16.67 -46.43
N ARG A 509 -20.88 15.78 -47.43
CA ARG A 509 -21.58 14.51 -47.29
C ARG A 509 -20.56 13.44 -46.87
N HIS A 510 -20.79 12.84 -45.68
CA HIS A 510 -19.96 11.78 -45.16
C HIS A 510 -20.85 10.64 -44.66
N ARG A 511 -20.31 9.43 -44.70
CA ARG A 511 -21.03 8.24 -44.24
C ARG A 511 -21.09 8.16 -42.71
N ASN A 512 -20.02 8.57 -42.08
CA ASN A 512 -19.85 8.49 -40.61
C ASN A 512 -19.52 9.86 -40.03
N TRP A 513 -20.02 10.12 -38.86
CA TRP A 513 -19.80 11.32 -38.08
C TRP A 513 -19.43 11.00 -36.65
N ARG A 514 -18.60 11.79 -36.00
CA ARG A 514 -18.35 11.73 -34.58
C ARG A 514 -18.70 13.04 -33.91
N LEU A 515 -19.31 12.93 -32.72
CA LEU A 515 -19.57 14.06 -31.83
C LEU A 515 -18.44 14.14 -30.81
N SER A 516 -17.86 15.31 -30.65
CA SER A 516 -16.88 15.60 -29.60
C SER A 516 -17.40 16.71 -28.70
N PHE A 517 -17.20 16.54 -27.38
CA PHE A 517 -17.54 17.51 -26.36
C PHE A 517 -16.27 17.93 -25.64
N THR A 518 -16.04 19.25 -25.56
CA THR A 518 -14.85 19.81 -24.90
C THR A 518 -15.27 20.97 -24.01
N GLY A 519 -14.89 20.91 -22.74
CA GLY A 519 -15.19 21.96 -21.77
C GLY A 519 -15.34 21.46 -20.36
N THR A 520 -16.08 22.20 -19.54
CA THR A 520 -16.32 21.93 -18.13
C THR A 520 -17.80 21.67 -17.80
N GLY A 521 -18.69 21.92 -18.76
CA GLY A 521 -20.14 21.73 -18.61
C GLY A 521 -20.52 20.24 -18.61
N SER A 522 -21.66 19.94 -18.03
CA SER A 522 -22.23 18.59 -18.02
C SER A 522 -22.94 18.27 -19.35
N VAL A 523 -22.95 16.97 -19.73
CA VAL A 523 -23.75 16.48 -20.85
C VAL A 523 -24.46 15.20 -20.45
N ASP A 524 -25.77 15.17 -20.52
CA ASP A 524 -26.58 13.97 -20.21
C ASP A 524 -27.37 13.44 -21.41
N TYR A 525 -27.43 14.21 -22.50
CA TYR A 525 -28.10 13.81 -23.72
C TYR A 525 -27.55 14.56 -24.92
N ALA A 526 -27.36 13.87 -26.04
CA ALA A 526 -27.01 14.49 -27.31
C ALA A 526 -27.75 13.79 -28.47
N ALA A 527 -28.22 14.57 -29.44
CA ALA A 527 -28.83 14.07 -30.64
C ALA A 527 -28.34 14.82 -31.86
N LEU A 528 -28.08 14.07 -32.93
CA LEU A 528 -27.64 14.57 -34.21
C LEU A 528 -28.71 14.20 -35.28
N GLY A 529 -29.26 15.18 -35.96
CA GLY A 529 -30.38 15.00 -36.92
C GLY A 529 -30.08 15.55 -38.30
N ILE A 530 -30.73 14.94 -39.31
CA ILE A 530 -30.69 15.40 -40.71
C ILE A 530 -31.75 16.49 -40.95
N ARG A 531 -32.81 16.53 -40.14
CA ARG A 531 -33.90 17.52 -40.24
C ARG A 531 -34.19 18.14 -38.88
N TYR A 532 -34.44 19.42 -38.82
CA TYR A 532 -34.72 20.18 -37.59
C TYR A 532 -35.96 19.65 -36.88
N ASP A 533 -37.03 19.38 -37.61
CA ASP A 533 -38.35 18.96 -37.13
C ASP A 533 -38.31 17.59 -36.38
N THR A 534 -37.32 16.77 -36.70
CA THR A 534 -37.16 15.45 -36.04
C THR A 534 -36.68 15.54 -34.59
N LEU A 535 -36.01 16.65 -34.22
CA LEU A 535 -35.53 16.87 -32.85
C LEU A 535 -36.56 17.58 -31.96
N GLU A 536 -37.52 18.31 -32.53
CA GLU A 536 -38.61 18.95 -31.78
C GLU A 536 -39.72 17.99 -31.44
N ARG A 537 -40.09 17.06 -32.34
CA ARG A 537 -41.18 16.09 -32.12
C ARG A 537 -40.99 15.14 -30.95
N ASN A 538 -39.76 14.89 -30.53
CA ASN A 538 -39.49 14.06 -29.32
C ASN A 538 -39.84 14.75 -28.00
N LYS A 539 -40.20 16.05 -27.99
CA LYS A 539 -40.78 16.69 -26.79
C LYS A 539 -42.19 16.19 -26.43
N LEU A 540 -42.91 15.61 -27.39
CA LEU A 540 -44.31 15.21 -27.21
C LEU A 540 -44.49 13.76 -26.74
N ASN A 541 -43.48 12.93 -26.77
CA ASN A 541 -43.59 11.51 -26.38
C ASN A 541 -42.78 11.13 -25.11
N GLY A 542 -42.30 12.09 -24.35
CA GLY A 542 -41.70 11.88 -23.04
C GLY A 542 -42.79 11.70 -21.99
N THR A 543 -43.27 10.49 -21.84
CA THR A 543 -44.09 10.06 -20.69
C THR A 543 -43.34 10.35 -19.41
N LYS A 544 -43.90 11.19 -18.56
CA LYS A 544 -43.49 11.33 -17.16
C LYS A 544 -43.60 9.97 -16.49
N ILE A 545 -42.51 9.46 -15.97
CA ILE A 545 -42.54 8.53 -14.85
C ILE A 545 -41.86 9.24 -13.68
#